data_7b93a7b1d31f8b29f44342cc0c007d3c
#
_entry.id   7b93a7b1d31f8b29f44342cc0c007d3c
#
_cell.length_a   1.000
_cell.length_b   1.000
_cell.length_c   1.000
_cell.angle_alpha   90.00
_cell.angle_beta   90.00
_cell.angle_gamma   90.00
#
_symmetry.space_group_name_H-M   'P 1'
#
loop_
_entity.id
_entity.type
_entity.pdbx_description
1 polymer ?
#
loop_
_entity_poly.entity_id
_entity_poly.type
_entity_poly.pdbx_seq_one_letter_code
_entity_poly.pdbx_strand_id
1 'polypeptide(L)'
;MEESNKTTLIPALISANKAKSILIFCNMKITCDKLADDLYNLGLDVLTLHSDLEQKQRDETIILFSNKSYPILIATDVASRGLHIDDVDLVINYDLSLDEKIHTHRIGRTARAGKGGMAISLYTHNDYDRVELIKDTFTDIQEESVDKIEDDLSYKIDSELRTIFINGGKKQKLRAGDILGAMTAGIGLKKEDIGKIDILDFASYVAINKEKIAYVLTELSKSKIKGKYYRIYEK
;
A
#
# COMPACT_ATOMS: atom_id res chain seq x y z
N MET A 1 -5.14 24.59 7.46
CA MET A 1 -5.76 24.52 6.09
C MET A 1 -7.27 24.36 6.20
N GLU A 2 -7.99 24.46 5.09
CA GLU A 2 -9.41 24.06 5.02
C GLU A 2 -9.51 22.55 4.75
N GLU A 3 -10.58 21.91 5.25
CA GLU A 3 -10.82 20.48 5.08
C GLU A 3 -10.87 20.06 3.61
N SER A 4 -11.49 20.89 2.77
CA SER A 4 -11.61 20.68 1.31
C SER A 4 -10.26 20.58 0.57
N ASN A 5 -9.18 21.10 1.15
CA ASN A 5 -7.87 21.14 0.52
C ASN A 5 -6.99 19.94 0.87
N LYS A 6 -7.37 19.13 1.87
CA LYS A 6 -6.56 17.99 2.31
C LYS A 6 -6.32 16.97 1.20
N THR A 7 -7.37 16.62 0.46
CA THR A 7 -7.29 15.60 -0.60
C THR A 7 -6.39 16.04 -1.75
N THR A 8 -6.54 17.30 -2.20
CA THR A 8 -5.75 17.84 -3.32
C THR A 8 -4.27 18.02 -2.99
N LEU A 9 -3.93 18.05 -1.70
CA LEU A 9 -2.56 18.16 -1.23
C LEU A 9 -1.79 16.82 -1.27
N ILE A 10 -2.49 15.68 -1.22
CA ILE A 10 -1.84 14.37 -1.14
C ILE A 10 -0.87 14.09 -2.30
N PRO A 11 -1.23 14.32 -3.57
CA PRO A 11 -0.28 14.14 -4.68
C PRO A 11 0.99 14.97 -4.52
N ALA A 12 0.86 16.24 -4.10
CA ALA A 12 2.01 17.11 -3.87
C ALA A 12 2.90 16.63 -2.73
N LEU A 13 2.31 16.13 -1.63
CA LEU A 13 3.08 15.52 -0.53
C LEU A 13 3.84 14.27 -0.98
N ILE A 14 3.22 13.44 -1.81
CA ILE A 14 3.85 12.23 -2.35
C ILE A 14 5.02 12.62 -3.26
N SER A 15 4.82 13.58 -4.15
CA SER A 15 5.84 14.02 -5.11
C SER A 15 7.01 14.72 -4.41
N ALA A 16 6.75 15.62 -3.48
CA ALA A 16 7.78 16.33 -2.71
C ALA A 16 8.69 15.38 -1.93
N ASN A 17 8.12 14.27 -1.41
CA ASN A 17 8.87 13.26 -0.66
C ASN A 17 9.40 12.11 -1.54
N LYS A 18 9.10 12.08 -2.84
CA LYS A 18 9.45 10.99 -3.78
C LYS A 18 9.10 9.61 -3.22
N ALA A 19 7.97 9.54 -2.52
CA ALA A 19 7.54 8.35 -1.80
C ALA A 19 6.99 7.30 -2.77
N LYS A 20 7.45 6.04 -2.65
CA LYS A 20 7.01 4.89 -3.45
C LYS A 20 6.03 3.98 -2.72
N SER A 21 5.95 4.09 -1.39
CA SER A 21 5.02 3.34 -0.54
C SER A 21 4.41 4.27 0.51
N ILE A 22 3.11 4.44 0.46
CA ILE A 22 2.38 5.43 1.24
C ILE A 22 1.26 4.77 2.05
N LEU A 23 1.22 5.07 3.34
CA LEU A 23 0.13 4.66 4.22
C LEU A 23 -0.62 5.90 4.72
N ILE A 24 -1.90 6.00 4.40
CA ILE A 24 -2.76 7.11 4.78
C ILE A 24 -3.74 6.66 5.85
N PHE A 25 -3.79 7.36 6.98
CA PHE A 25 -4.69 7.05 8.07
C PHE A 25 -5.89 8.00 8.10
N CYS A 26 -7.08 7.41 8.16
CA CYS A 26 -8.34 8.08 8.42
C CYS A 26 -8.97 7.54 9.72
N ASN A 27 -9.72 8.39 10.42
CA ASN A 27 -10.41 7.98 11.66
C ASN A 27 -11.66 7.15 11.36
N MET A 28 -12.31 7.36 10.21
CA MET A 28 -13.58 6.71 9.84
C MET A 28 -13.46 5.97 8.51
N LYS A 29 -14.15 4.83 8.40
CA LYS A 29 -14.22 4.03 7.17
C LYS A 29 -14.80 4.80 5.99
N ILE A 30 -15.84 5.60 6.23
CA ILE A 30 -16.47 6.44 5.19
C ILE A 30 -15.46 7.44 4.61
N THR A 31 -14.59 7.99 5.46
CA THR A 31 -13.51 8.88 4.99
C THR A 31 -12.49 8.11 4.16
N CYS A 32 -12.15 6.86 4.53
CA CYS A 32 -11.29 6.00 3.73
C CYS A 32 -11.83 5.80 2.31
N ASP A 33 -13.11 5.41 2.20
CA ASP A 33 -13.74 5.13 0.90
C ASP A 33 -13.82 6.38 0.04
N LYS A 34 -14.29 7.50 0.62
CA LYS A 34 -14.38 8.77 -0.10
C LYS A 34 -12.99 9.23 -0.59
N LEU A 35 -11.98 9.16 0.27
CA LEU A 35 -10.61 9.53 -0.09
C LEU A 35 -10.06 8.64 -1.19
N ALA A 36 -10.37 7.33 -1.17
CA ALA A 36 -9.96 6.40 -2.21
C ALA A 36 -10.58 6.77 -3.56
N ASP A 37 -11.89 7.07 -3.60
CA ASP A 37 -12.58 7.50 -4.81
C ASP A 37 -11.97 8.80 -5.36
N ASP A 38 -11.72 9.78 -4.48
CA ASP A 38 -11.13 11.06 -4.86
C ASP A 38 -9.72 10.88 -5.44
N LEU A 39 -8.86 10.09 -4.81
CA LEU A 39 -7.50 9.83 -5.29
C LEU A 39 -7.49 8.99 -6.57
N TYR A 40 -8.40 8.03 -6.70
CA TYR A 40 -8.58 7.27 -7.94
C TYR A 40 -8.96 8.18 -9.11
N ASN A 41 -9.86 9.15 -8.88
CA ASN A 41 -10.23 10.14 -9.88
C ASN A 41 -9.07 11.07 -10.27
N LEU A 42 -8.06 11.22 -9.39
CA LEU A 42 -6.81 11.90 -9.70
C LEU A 42 -5.78 10.99 -10.41
N GLY A 43 -6.15 9.74 -10.73
CA GLY A 43 -5.31 8.79 -11.46
C GLY A 43 -4.31 8.03 -10.58
N LEU A 44 -4.56 7.95 -9.27
CA LEU A 44 -3.70 7.21 -8.34
C LEU A 44 -4.28 5.83 -8.05
N ASP A 45 -3.43 4.80 -8.12
CA ASP A 45 -3.79 3.43 -7.72
C ASP A 45 -3.78 3.32 -6.18
N VAL A 46 -4.94 3.12 -5.59
CA VAL A 46 -5.13 3.09 -4.14
C VAL A 46 -5.85 1.83 -3.67
N LEU A 47 -5.55 1.40 -2.45
CA LEU A 47 -6.27 0.34 -1.74
C LEU A 47 -6.89 0.91 -0.46
N THR A 48 -8.01 0.34 -0.02
CA THR A 48 -8.62 0.66 1.28
C THR A 48 -8.56 -0.53 2.24
N LEU A 49 -8.42 -0.24 3.54
CA LEU A 49 -8.40 -1.24 4.59
C LEU A 49 -9.18 -0.75 5.82
N HIS A 50 -10.39 -1.26 6.00
CA HIS A 50 -11.27 -0.93 7.13
C HIS A 50 -12.13 -2.13 7.56
N SER A 51 -12.93 -1.96 8.59
CA SER A 51 -13.68 -3.04 9.25
C SER A 51 -14.74 -3.71 8.38
N ASP A 52 -15.23 -3.05 7.32
CA ASP A 52 -16.30 -3.59 6.47
C ASP A 52 -15.78 -4.59 5.43
N LEU A 53 -14.45 -4.68 5.25
CA LEU A 53 -13.88 -5.68 4.36
C LEU A 53 -13.98 -7.07 4.98
N GLU A 54 -14.38 -8.05 4.18
CA GLU A 54 -14.29 -9.46 4.54
C GLU A 54 -12.82 -9.88 4.74
N GLN A 55 -12.58 -10.90 5.55
CA GLN A 55 -11.20 -11.36 5.84
C GLN A 55 -10.39 -11.65 4.57
N LYS A 56 -11.02 -12.25 3.57
CA LYS A 56 -10.36 -12.52 2.28
C LYS A 56 -9.93 -11.25 1.56
N GLN A 57 -10.76 -10.21 1.57
CA GLN A 57 -10.44 -8.91 0.96
C GLN A 57 -9.32 -8.23 1.74
N ARG A 58 -9.34 -8.31 3.07
CA ARG A 58 -8.27 -7.77 3.93
C ARG A 58 -6.93 -8.43 3.64
N ASP A 59 -6.91 -9.77 3.58
CA ASP A 59 -5.69 -10.53 3.27
C ASP A 59 -5.14 -10.15 1.89
N GLU A 60 -6.01 -10.02 0.90
CA GLU A 60 -5.66 -9.60 -0.46
C GLU A 60 -5.09 -8.19 -0.47
N THR A 61 -5.77 -7.21 0.13
CA THR A 61 -5.30 -5.81 0.25
C THR A 61 -3.91 -5.74 0.85
N ILE A 62 -3.67 -6.48 1.95
CA ILE A 62 -2.36 -6.49 2.62
C ILE A 62 -1.29 -7.09 1.71
N ILE A 63 -1.60 -8.17 0.99
CA ILE A 63 -0.67 -8.79 0.05
C ILE A 63 -0.31 -7.82 -1.07
N LEU A 64 -1.30 -7.19 -1.70
CA LEU A 64 -1.11 -6.27 -2.82
C LEU A 64 -0.29 -5.03 -2.44
N PHE A 65 -0.49 -4.52 -1.24
CA PHE A 65 0.32 -3.42 -0.71
C PHE A 65 1.73 -3.87 -0.32
N SER A 66 1.86 -4.97 0.45
CA SER A 66 3.15 -5.45 0.95
C SER A 66 4.08 -5.96 -0.15
N ASN A 67 3.55 -6.42 -1.27
CA ASN A 67 4.32 -6.85 -2.43
C ASN A 67 4.61 -5.72 -3.43
N LYS A 68 4.19 -4.48 -3.09
CA LYS A 68 4.43 -3.24 -3.84
C LYS A 68 3.71 -3.15 -5.18
N SER A 69 2.64 -3.92 -5.39
CA SER A 69 1.83 -3.79 -6.62
C SER A 69 0.89 -2.57 -6.56
N TYR A 70 0.54 -2.15 -5.35
CA TYR A 70 -0.19 -0.91 -5.10
C TYR A 70 0.61 0.00 -4.19
N PRO A 71 0.87 1.25 -4.59
CA PRO A 71 1.75 2.14 -3.85
C PRO A 71 1.08 2.83 -2.65
N ILE A 72 -0.26 2.96 -2.66
CA ILE A 72 -1.02 3.71 -1.65
C ILE A 72 -2.02 2.79 -0.94
N LEU A 73 -1.98 2.80 0.38
CA LEU A 73 -2.97 2.15 1.24
C LEU A 73 -3.62 3.19 2.15
N ILE A 74 -4.95 3.27 2.12
CA ILE A 74 -5.75 4.11 3.02
C ILE A 74 -6.38 3.20 4.07
N ALA A 75 -6.15 3.46 5.35
CA ALA A 75 -6.58 2.55 6.41
C ALA A 75 -7.15 3.27 7.64
N THR A 76 -8.04 2.57 8.35
CA THR A 76 -8.39 2.95 9.73
C THR A 76 -7.44 2.25 10.72
N ASP A 77 -7.27 2.84 11.91
CA ASP A 77 -6.40 2.29 12.96
C ASP A 77 -6.77 0.86 13.35
N VAL A 78 -8.07 0.60 13.53
CA VAL A 78 -8.56 -0.72 13.94
C VAL A 78 -8.19 -1.80 12.92
N ALA A 79 -8.29 -1.47 11.65
CA ALA A 79 -8.01 -2.41 10.58
C ALA A 79 -6.51 -2.66 10.39
N SER A 80 -5.67 -1.67 10.67
CA SER A 80 -4.21 -1.76 10.51
C SER A 80 -3.47 -2.37 11.70
N ARG A 81 -4.14 -2.50 12.87
CA ARG A 81 -3.52 -3.11 14.05
C ARG A 81 -3.20 -4.58 13.85
N GLY A 82 -1.99 -4.98 14.29
CA GLY A 82 -1.53 -6.36 14.18
C GLY A 82 -1.10 -6.80 12.78
N LEU A 83 -1.16 -5.91 11.80
CA LEU A 83 -0.67 -6.17 10.47
C LEU A 83 0.81 -5.78 10.35
N HIS A 84 1.57 -6.61 9.67
CA HIS A 84 2.97 -6.32 9.33
C HIS A 84 3.03 -5.37 8.12
N ILE A 85 2.50 -4.15 8.29
CA ILE A 85 2.64 -3.05 7.35
C ILE A 85 3.69 -2.13 7.96
N ASP A 86 4.92 -2.36 7.62
CA ASP A 86 6.07 -1.63 8.13
C ASP A 86 6.97 -1.19 6.97
N ASP A 87 7.91 -0.30 7.22
CA ASP A 87 8.87 0.18 6.22
C ASP A 87 8.22 0.92 5.02
N VAL A 88 7.16 1.71 5.29
CA VAL A 88 6.62 2.62 4.28
C VAL A 88 7.45 3.91 4.22
N ASP A 89 7.57 4.49 3.03
CA ASP A 89 8.34 5.71 2.83
C ASP A 89 7.65 6.93 3.45
N LEU A 90 6.31 6.96 3.36
CA LEU A 90 5.50 8.08 3.82
C LEU A 90 4.27 7.60 4.57
N VAL A 91 4.07 8.13 5.78
CA VAL A 91 2.81 8.03 6.53
C VAL A 91 2.11 9.38 6.46
N ILE A 92 0.84 9.39 6.06
CA ILE A 92 0.00 10.58 6.10
C ILE A 92 -1.14 10.35 7.10
N ASN A 93 -1.19 11.12 8.17
CA ASN A 93 -2.37 11.21 9.00
C ASN A 93 -3.34 12.21 8.35
N TYR A 94 -4.25 11.71 7.49
CA TYR A 94 -5.29 12.52 6.85
C TYR A 94 -6.22 13.15 7.90
N ASP A 95 -6.62 12.34 8.88
CA ASP A 95 -7.24 12.81 10.11
C ASP A 95 -6.24 12.66 11.26
N LEU A 96 -6.12 13.67 12.12
CA LEU A 96 -5.32 13.54 13.33
C LEU A 96 -5.84 12.39 14.20
N SER A 97 -4.91 11.65 14.79
CA SER A 97 -5.24 10.57 15.73
C SER A 97 -6.04 11.06 16.93
N LEU A 98 -6.84 10.18 17.49
CA LEU A 98 -7.69 10.51 18.64
C LEU A 98 -6.90 10.63 19.95
N ASP A 99 -5.75 9.96 20.02
CA ASP A 99 -4.84 9.99 21.18
C ASP A 99 -3.38 9.79 20.75
N GLU A 100 -2.45 10.05 21.67
CA GLU A 100 -1.00 9.98 21.47
C GLU A 100 -0.51 8.55 21.16
N LYS A 101 -1.10 7.53 21.78
CA LYS A 101 -0.71 6.13 21.53
C LYS A 101 -1.03 5.72 20.11
N ILE A 102 -2.22 6.11 19.64
CA ILE A 102 -2.60 5.88 18.24
C ILE A 102 -1.63 6.62 17.33
N HIS A 103 -1.32 7.90 17.63
CA HIS A 103 -0.36 8.67 16.86
C HIS A 103 1.00 7.97 16.75
N THR A 104 1.55 7.54 17.88
CA THR A 104 2.83 6.79 17.95
C THR A 104 2.78 5.51 17.09
N HIS A 105 1.67 4.78 17.14
CA HIS A 105 1.50 3.55 16.34
C HIS A 105 1.42 3.84 14.84
N ARG A 106 0.83 4.97 14.43
CA ARG A 106 0.75 5.38 13.03
C ARG A 106 2.13 5.79 12.50
N ILE A 107 2.81 6.71 13.17
CA ILE A 107 4.14 7.16 12.73
C ILE A 107 5.17 6.05 12.78
N GLY A 108 5.04 5.11 13.72
CA GLY A 108 5.90 3.93 13.83
C GLY A 108 5.77 2.93 12.68
N ARG A 109 5.03 3.22 11.60
CA ARG A 109 4.99 2.43 10.36
C ARG A 109 6.09 2.84 9.38
N THR A 110 6.71 3.98 9.59
CA THR A 110 7.83 4.48 8.80
C THR A 110 9.09 4.60 9.64
N ALA A 111 10.22 4.91 9.01
CA ALA A 111 11.53 5.17 9.65
C ALA A 111 12.06 4.03 10.55
N ARG A 112 11.81 2.77 10.21
CA ARG A 112 12.31 1.62 10.97
C ARG A 112 13.69 1.14 10.51
N ALA A 113 14.43 0.53 11.43
CA ALA A 113 15.71 -0.12 11.15
C ALA A 113 16.77 0.77 10.48
N GLY A 114 16.78 2.08 10.77
CA GLY A 114 17.78 3.01 10.22
C GLY A 114 17.49 3.45 8.77
N LYS A 115 16.33 3.11 8.22
CA LYS A 115 15.86 3.66 6.94
C LYS A 115 15.21 5.02 7.18
N GLY A 116 15.42 5.96 6.26
CA GLY A 116 14.70 7.22 6.24
C GLY A 116 13.22 6.99 5.99
N GLY A 117 12.38 7.82 6.57
CA GLY A 117 10.94 7.82 6.32
C GLY A 117 10.31 9.07 6.92
N MET A 118 9.16 9.48 6.39
CA MET A 118 8.48 10.70 6.76
C MET A 118 7.08 10.39 7.30
N ALA A 119 6.68 11.10 8.35
CA ALA A 119 5.30 11.10 8.82
C ALA A 119 4.76 12.53 8.78
N ILE A 120 3.64 12.71 8.11
CA ILE A 120 2.99 14.01 7.92
C ILE A 120 1.58 13.95 8.50
N SER A 121 1.20 14.96 9.26
CA SER A 121 -0.15 15.08 9.83
C SER A 121 -0.85 16.31 9.26
N LEU A 122 -2.01 16.11 8.65
CA LEU A 122 -2.85 17.17 8.11
C LEU A 122 -3.82 17.66 9.18
N TYR A 123 -3.89 18.95 9.39
CA TYR A 123 -4.81 19.52 10.37
C TYR A 123 -5.46 20.81 9.89
N THR A 124 -6.63 21.07 10.43
CA THR A 124 -7.41 22.30 10.22
C THR A 124 -7.45 23.14 11.48
N HIS A 125 -8.08 24.30 11.42
CA HIS A 125 -8.30 25.14 12.61
C HIS A 125 -9.07 24.43 13.72
N ASN A 126 -9.91 23.46 13.38
CA ASN A 126 -10.69 22.72 14.37
C ASN A 126 -9.86 21.67 15.13
N ASP A 127 -8.65 21.43 14.71
CA ASP A 127 -7.76 20.39 15.28
C ASP A 127 -6.71 20.95 16.24
N TYR A 128 -6.70 22.26 16.53
CA TYR A 128 -5.63 22.89 17.30
C TYR A 128 -5.37 22.24 18.66
N ASP A 129 -6.41 21.92 19.43
CA ASP A 129 -6.23 21.28 20.74
C ASP A 129 -5.48 19.93 20.63
N ARG A 130 -5.75 19.18 19.56
CA ARG A 130 -5.05 17.91 19.29
C ARG A 130 -3.61 18.13 18.81
N VAL A 131 -3.39 19.16 18.03
CA VAL A 131 -2.03 19.55 17.57
C VAL A 131 -1.16 19.88 18.76
N GLU A 132 -1.64 20.70 19.71
CA GLU A 132 -0.89 21.04 20.93
C GLU A 132 -0.57 19.79 21.76
N LEU A 133 -1.53 18.89 21.94
CA LEU A 133 -1.29 17.62 22.65
C LEU A 133 -0.21 16.77 21.98
N ILE A 134 -0.19 16.72 20.65
CA ILE A 134 0.85 15.99 19.90
C ILE A 134 2.20 16.66 20.06
N LYS A 135 2.27 18.01 20.01
CA LYS A 135 3.51 18.78 20.20
C LYS A 135 4.11 18.62 21.60
N ASP A 136 3.27 18.54 22.62
CA ASP A 136 3.72 18.31 23.99
C ASP A 136 4.41 16.94 24.16
N THR A 137 3.99 15.97 23.36
CA THR A 137 4.53 14.60 23.42
C THR A 137 5.75 14.42 22.52
N PHE A 138 5.77 15.08 21.34
CA PHE A 138 6.82 14.90 20.33
C PHE A 138 7.55 16.23 20.09
N THR A 139 8.82 16.29 20.47
CA THR A 139 9.62 17.54 20.45
C THR A 139 10.18 17.91 19.08
N ASP A 140 10.26 16.96 18.14
CA ASP A 140 10.91 17.16 16.83
C ASP A 140 9.91 17.44 15.69
N ILE A 141 8.72 17.96 16.03
CA ILE A 141 7.70 18.30 15.04
C ILE A 141 8.02 19.65 14.38
N GLN A 142 7.98 19.66 13.06
CA GLN A 142 8.03 20.88 12.26
C GLN A 142 6.67 21.19 11.66
N GLU A 143 6.20 22.41 11.82
CA GLU A 143 5.00 22.89 11.14
C GLU A 143 5.38 23.62 9.86
N GLU A 144 4.69 23.24 8.79
CA GLU A 144 4.85 23.89 7.50
C GLU A 144 3.51 24.42 6.97
N SER A 145 3.56 25.58 6.34
CA SER A 145 2.42 26.08 5.58
C SER A 145 2.26 25.29 4.28
N VAL A 146 1.02 25.00 3.93
CA VAL A 146 0.66 24.30 2.67
C VAL A 146 1.24 25.01 1.44
N ASP A 147 1.31 26.34 1.48
CA ASP A 147 1.82 27.17 0.36
C ASP A 147 3.31 26.94 0.06
N LYS A 148 4.04 26.27 0.95
CA LYS A 148 5.47 25.96 0.79
C LYS A 148 5.73 24.58 0.18
N ILE A 149 4.68 23.78 -0.01
CA ILE A 149 4.83 22.45 -0.56
C ILE A 149 4.95 22.58 -2.06
N GLU A 150 6.13 22.26 -2.57
CA GLU A 150 6.39 22.24 -4.01
C GLU A 150 5.92 20.90 -4.59
N ASP A 151 5.00 20.98 -5.54
CA ASP A 151 4.56 19.81 -6.31
C ASP A 151 5.53 19.56 -7.47
N ASP A 152 6.19 18.41 -7.46
CA ASP A 152 6.99 17.95 -8.59
C ASP A 152 6.07 17.26 -9.62
N LEU A 153 5.51 18.03 -10.52
CA LEU A 153 4.61 17.55 -11.59
C LEU A 153 5.27 16.49 -12.51
N SER A 154 6.59 16.34 -12.46
CA SER A 154 7.29 15.29 -13.20
C SER A 154 7.29 13.95 -12.47
N TYR A 155 7.06 13.95 -11.15
CA TYR A 155 7.01 12.75 -10.35
C TYR A 155 5.68 12.02 -10.56
N LYS A 156 5.76 10.77 -10.99
CA LYS A 156 4.59 9.90 -11.10
C LYS A 156 4.77 8.73 -10.15
N ILE A 157 3.81 8.59 -9.25
CA ILE A 157 3.74 7.39 -8.44
C ILE A 157 3.19 6.26 -9.30
N ASP A 158 4.05 5.32 -9.62
CA ASP A 158 3.69 4.15 -10.41
C ASP A 158 4.44 2.94 -9.86
N SER A 159 3.74 1.85 -9.67
CA SER A 159 4.38 0.60 -9.27
C SER A 159 5.07 -0.07 -10.46
N GLU A 160 6.31 -0.50 -10.25
CA GLU A 160 7.04 -1.34 -11.22
C GLU A 160 6.52 -2.78 -11.24
N LEU A 161 5.70 -3.14 -10.27
CA LEU A 161 5.15 -4.48 -10.08
C LEU A 161 3.63 -4.49 -10.25
N ARG A 162 3.10 -5.60 -10.74
CA ARG A 162 1.69 -5.96 -10.73
C ARG A 162 1.54 -7.37 -10.18
N THR A 163 0.41 -7.67 -9.58
CA THR A 163 0.18 -8.99 -8.99
C THR A 163 -0.63 -9.88 -9.92
N ILE A 164 -0.16 -11.09 -10.15
CA ILE A 164 -0.99 -12.16 -10.69
C ILE A 164 -1.56 -13.01 -9.55
N PHE A 165 -2.82 -13.38 -9.73
CA PHE A 165 -3.53 -14.32 -8.87
C PHE A 165 -3.50 -15.71 -9.52
N ILE A 166 -3.25 -16.75 -8.71
CA ILE A 166 -3.30 -18.15 -9.09
C ILE A 166 -4.35 -18.83 -8.21
N ASN A 167 -5.38 -19.45 -8.80
CA ASN A 167 -6.42 -20.17 -8.07
C ASN A 167 -5.89 -21.53 -7.59
N GLY A 168 -4.92 -21.48 -6.69
CA GLY A 168 -4.29 -22.63 -6.07
C GLY A 168 -3.34 -22.20 -4.97
N GLY A 169 -3.28 -22.97 -3.88
CA GLY A 169 -2.50 -22.63 -2.70
C GLY A 169 -2.04 -23.87 -1.92
N LYS A 170 -1.86 -23.71 -0.61
CA LYS A 170 -1.37 -24.77 0.29
C LYS A 170 -2.22 -26.06 0.23
N LYS A 171 -3.54 -25.93 0.10
CA LYS A 171 -4.46 -27.10 -0.02
C LYS A 171 -4.24 -27.89 -1.30
N GLN A 172 -3.76 -27.27 -2.37
CA GLN A 172 -3.30 -27.93 -3.59
C GLN A 172 -1.82 -28.35 -3.52
N LYS A 173 -1.19 -28.20 -2.35
CA LYS A 173 0.22 -28.50 -2.10
C LYS A 173 1.18 -27.65 -2.96
N LEU A 174 0.75 -26.42 -3.36
CA LEU A 174 1.64 -25.47 -4.00
C LEU A 174 2.61 -24.85 -2.99
N ARG A 175 3.84 -24.66 -3.43
CA ARG A 175 4.91 -23.98 -2.71
C ARG A 175 5.49 -22.87 -3.58
N ALA A 176 6.14 -21.89 -2.98
CA ALA A 176 6.77 -20.80 -3.71
C ALA A 176 7.77 -21.30 -4.78
N GLY A 177 8.53 -22.35 -4.48
CA GLY A 177 9.45 -22.98 -5.43
C GLY A 177 8.76 -23.61 -6.64
N ASP A 178 7.55 -24.18 -6.47
CA ASP A 178 6.79 -24.76 -7.60
C ASP A 178 6.36 -23.66 -8.58
N ILE A 179 5.90 -22.51 -8.03
CA ILE A 179 5.48 -21.33 -8.80
C ILE A 179 6.69 -20.69 -9.48
N LEU A 180 7.75 -20.44 -8.70
CA LEU A 180 9.00 -19.86 -9.22
C LEU A 180 9.59 -20.73 -10.35
N GLY A 181 9.63 -22.04 -10.17
CA GLY A 181 10.13 -22.97 -11.19
C GLY A 181 9.29 -22.95 -12.47
N ALA A 182 7.95 -22.89 -12.34
CA ALA A 182 7.07 -22.78 -13.51
C ALA A 182 7.28 -21.45 -14.26
N MET A 183 7.57 -20.35 -13.54
CA MET A 183 7.84 -19.05 -14.16
C MET A 183 9.23 -18.97 -14.78
N THR A 184 10.26 -19.49 -14.10
CA THR A 184 11.65 -19.40 -14.60
C THR A 184 11.95 -20.51 -15.62
N ALA A 185 12.05 -21.76 -15.18
CA ALA A 185 12.37 -22.87 -16.07
C ALA A 185 11.23 -23.21 -17.03
N GLY A 186 9.97 -22.98 -16.63
CA GLY A 186 8.79 -23.32 -17.43
C GLY A 186 8.54 -22.34 -18.58
N ILE A 187 8.48 -21.05 -18.30
CA ILE A 187 8.17 -20.01 -19.30
C ILE A 187 9.32 -19.03 -19.57
N GLY A 188 10.52 -19.25 -19.00
CA GLY A 188 11.72 -18.47 -19.29
C GLY A 188 11.76 -17.07 -18.68
N LEU A 189 10.95 -16.78 -17.64
CA LEU A 189 11.00 -15.50 -16.96
C LEU A 189 12.29 -15.40 -16.14
N LYS A 190 12.89 -14.22 -16.09
CA LYS A 190 14.07 -14.00 -15.26
C LYS A 190 13.67 -13.85 -13.79
N LYS A 191 14.53 -14.27 -12.88
CA LYS A 191 14.25 -14.22 -11.44
C LYS A 191 14.04 -12.79 -10.93
N GLU A 192 14.75 -11.82 -11.49
CA GLU A 192 14.63 -10.40 -11.18
C GLU A 192 13.28 -9.79 -11.58
N ASP A 193 12.55 -10.41 -12.52
CA ASP A 193 11.21 -9.99 -12.91
C ASP A 193 10.13 -10.49 -11.95
N ILE A 194 10.49 -11.34 -10.97
CA ILE A 194 9.57 -11.97 -10.03
C ILE A 194 9.83 -11.40 -8.63
N GLY A 195 8.83 -10.72 -8.09
CA GLY A 195 8.85 -10.20 -6.73
C GLY A 195 8.36 -11.21 -5.70
N LYS A 196 7.67 -10.72 -4.68
CA LYS A 196 7.15 -11.54 -3.57
C LYS A 196 6.11 -12.55 -4.04
N ILE A 197 6.20 -13.77 -3.50
CA ILE A 197 5.22 -14.85 -3.70
C ILE A 197 4.53 -15.12 -2.36
N ASP A 198 3.24 -14.84 -2.27
CA ASP A 198 2.40 -15.13 -1.11
C ASP A 198 1.47 -16.29 -1.41
N ILE A 199 1.43 -17.30 -0.52
CA ILE A 199 0.62 -18.49 -0.69
C ILE A 199 -0.34 -18.64 0.48
N LEU A 200 -1.63 -18.54 0.18
CA LEU A 200 -2.73 -18.81 1.07
C LEU A 200 -3.21 -20.25 0.93
N ASP A 201 -4.26 -20.61 1.65
CA ASP A 201 -4.79 -21.99 1.60
C ASP A 201 -5.28 -22.39 0.20
N PHE A 202 -5.99 -21.51 -0.49
CA PHE A 202 -6.63 -21.78 -1.78
C PHE A 202 -6.20 -20.84 -2.91
N ALA A 203 -5.29 -19.92 -2.63
CA ALA A 203 -4.86 -18.89 -3.57
C ALA A 203 -3.37 -18.64 -3.43
N SER A 204 -2.73 -18.18 -4.50
CA SER A 204 -1.38 -17.64 -4.48
C SER A 204 -1.35 -16.33 -5.23
N TYR A 205 -0.52 -15.41 -4.77
CA TYR A 205 -0.30 -14.09 -5.33
C TYR A 205 1.17 -13.93 -5.63
N VAL A 206 1.49 -13.41 -6.80
CA VAL A 206 2.88 -13.23 -7.23
C VAL A 206 3.03 -11.84 -7.82
N ALA A 207 3.91 -11.06 -7.25
CA ALA A 207 4.30 -9.79 -7.82
C ALA A 207 5.22 -10.01 -9.03
N ILE A 208 4.91 -9.39 -10.14
CA ILE A 208 5.64 -9.53 -11.41
C ILE A 208 5.94 -8.12 -11.94
N ASN A 209 7.11 -7.95 -12.56
CA ASN A 209 7.41 -6.74 -13.31
C ASN A 209 6.27 -6.45 -14.30
N LYS A 210 5.71 -5.23 -14.23
CA LYS A 210 4.51 -4.84 -14.99
C LYS A 210 4.67 -5.05 -16.51
N GLU A 211 5.89 -4.87 -17.04
CA GLU A 211 6.17 -5.09 -18.45
C GLU A 211 6.06 -6.57 -18.89
N LYS A 212 6.09 -7.49 -17.92
CA LYS A 212 6.04 -8.94 -18.16
C LYS A 212 4.65 -9.53 -17.93
N ILE A 213 3.69 -8.79 -17.40
CA ILE A 213 2.36 -9.30 -17.01
C ILE A 213 1.65 -9.99 -18.19
N ALA A 214 1.52 -9.32 -19.32
CA ALA A 214 0.83 -9.87 -20.49
C ALA A 214 1.47 -11.18 -20.97
N TYR A 215 2.81 -11.24 -20.99
CA TYR A 215 3.56 -12.45 -21.34
C TYR A 215 3.29 -13.57 -20.33
N VAL A 216 3.38 -13.28 -19.02
CA VAL A 216 3.17 -14.25 -17.96
C VAL A 216 1.76 -14.81 -17.98
N LEU A 217 0.73 -13.95 -18.13
CA LEU A 217 -0.66 -14.39 -18.22
C LEU A 217 -0.88 -15.32 -19.43
N THR A 218 -0.27 -15.01 -20.58
CA THR A 218 -0.39 -15.81 -21.79
C THR A 218 0.28 -17.17 -21.66
N GLU A 219 1.53 -17.21 -21.20
CA GLU A 219 2.33 -18.44 -21.22
C GLU A 219 2.07 -19.33 -20.01
N LEU A 220 1.89 -18.73 -18.81
CA LEU A 220 1.64 -19.52 -17.61
C LEU A 220 0.24 -20.15 -17.59
N SER A 221 -0.76 -19.52 -18.25
CA SER A 221 -2.10 -20.10 -18.38
C SER A 221 -2.12 -21.40 -19.22
N LYS A 222 -1.17 -21.55 -20.13
CA LYS A 222 -0.98 -22.75 -20.96
C LYS A 222 -0.04 -23.77 -20.33
N SER A 223 0.62 -23.39 -19.25
CA SER A 223 1.66 -24.19 -18.60
C SER A 223 1.13 -24.86 -17.33
N LYS A 224 1.74 -25.97 -16.96
CA LYS A 224 1.41 -26.67 -15.71
C LYS A 224 2.31 -26.17 -14.58
N ILE A 225 1.70 -25.85 -13.44
CA ILE A 225 2.43 -25.66 -12.19
C ILE A 225 2.29 -26.96 -11.40
N LYS A 226 3.40 -27.65 -11.12
CA LYS A 226 3.41 -28.95 -10.42
C LYS A 226 2.45 -29.96 -11.03
N GLY A 227 2.44 -30.06 -12.36
CA GLY A 227 1.64 -31.03 -13.12
C GLY A 227 0.16 -30.67 -13.28
N LYS A 228 -0.33 -29.54 -12.80
CA LYS A 228 -1.73 -29.07 -12.89
C LYS A 228 -1.85 -27.73 -13.57
N TYR A 229 -2.99 -27.50 -14.24
CA TYR A 229 -3.38 -26.18 -14.73
C TYR A 229 -4.14 -25.41 -13.65
N TYR A 230 -3.92 -24.11 -13.59
CA TYR A 230 -4.59 -23.19 -12.66
C TYR A 230 -5.18 -22.01 -13.43
N ARG A 231 -6.29 -21.48 -12.92
CA ARG A 231 -6.81 -20.22 -13.42
C ARG A 231 -5.91 -19.10 -12.91
N ILE A 232 -5.48 -18.22 -13.82
CA ILE A 232 -4.54 -17.13 -13.55
C ILE A 232 -5.11 -15.84 -14.14
N TYR A 233 -5.02 -14.76 -13.41
CA TYR A 233 -5.41 -13.44 -13.88
C TYR A 233 -4.68 -12.34 -13.06
N GLU A 234 -4.63 -11.13 -13.62
CA GLU A 234 -4.09 -9.94 -12.96
C GLU A 234 -5.07 -9.39 -11.91
N LYS A 235 -4.51 -8.79 -10.86
CA LYS A 235 -5.22 -8.12 -9.78
C LYS A 235 -5.04 -6.62 -9.81
#